data_3ef3e44a1bff9e68323b5d6de6147e8a
#
_entry.id   3ef3e44a1bff9e68323b5d6de6147e8a
#
_cell.length_a   1.000
_cell.length_b   1.000
_cell.length_c   1.000
_cell.angle_alpha   90.00
_cell.angle_beta   90.00
_cell.angle_gamma   90.00
#
_symmetry.space_group_name_H-M   'P 1'
#
loop_
_entity.id
_entity.type
_entity.pdbx_description
1 polymer ?
#
loop_
_entity_poly.entity_id
_entity_poly.type
_entity_poly.pdbx_seq_one_letter_code
_entity_poly.pdbx_strand_id
1 'polypeptide(L)'
;MADPLGGRKSLVLASGNRGKLSEITDMLEPLGWKVRPQSDWDVPEAVEDGLSFVENALIKARHAARITDLPSLADDSGLAVDALDGAPGIYSARYAGGAGDVANYEKLLGALDAVPDEDRGAHFYCAMALVHHEKDPAPLIAIGRWDGFITRSPSGTGGFGYDPVFRVPGEDCTSAELPKDVKNGMSHRGKALRALVALMQDDPAS
;
A
#
# COMPACT_ATOMS: atom_id res chain seq x y z
N MET A 1 27.97 4.18 17.88
CA MET A 1 27.53 5.58 18.11
C MET A 1 26.19 5.51 18.83
N ALA A 2 26.03 6.20 19.96
CA ALA A 2 24.78 6.16 20.72
C ALA A 2 23.65 6.79 19.89
N ASP A 3 22.51 6.11 19.87
CA ASP A 3 21.26 6.59 19.25
C ASP A 3 20.86 7.95 19.89
N PRO A 4 20.83 9.05 19.13
CA PRO A 4 20.46 10.36 19.68
C PRO A 4 18.94 10.49 19.98
N LEU A 5 18.15 9.43 19.81
CA LEU A 5 16.68 9.45 19.82
C LEU A 5 16.01 8.52 20.84
N GLY A 6 16.74 8.07 21.88
CA GLY A 6 16.10 7.49 23.07
C GLY A 6 15.43 6.13 22.87
N GLY A 7 16.11 5.17 22.24
CA GLY A 7 15.72 3.75 22.29
C GLY A 7 14.56 3.32 21.38
N ARG A 8 14.03 4.19 20.54
CA ARG A 8 13.06 3.81 19.49
C ARG A 8 13.78 3.48 18.19
N LYS A 9 13.48 2.34 17.60
CA LYS A 9 13.97 1.95 16.28
C LYS A 9 13.39 2.89 15.22
N SER A 10 14.23 3.56 14.42
CA SER A 10 13.79 4.47 13.35
C SER A 10 13.68 3.73 12.04
N LEU A 11 12.62 4.01 11.29
CA LEU A 11 12.31 3.42 9.99
C LEU A 11 11.91 4.52 9.01
N VAL A 12 12.51 4.53 7.82
CA VAL A 12 12.10 5.43 6.74
C VAL A 12 10.95 4.79 5.97
N LEU A 13 9.84 5.53 5.80
CA LEU A 13 8.78 5.11 4.90
C LEU A 13 8.99 5.75 3.52
N ALA A 14 9.31 4.91 2.54
CA ALA A 14 9.55 5.30 1.15
C ALA A 14 8.22 5.49 0.40
N SER A 15 7.48 6.52 0.77
CA SER A 15 6.20 6.85 0.14
C SER A 15 5.92 8.36 0.23
N GLY A 16 5.44 8.95 -0.87
CA GLY A 16 4.89 10.30 -0.90
C GLY A 16 3.38 10.36 -0.59
N ASN A 17 2.72 9.22 -0.46
CA ASN A 17 1.29 9.15 -0.22
C ASN A 17 0.96 9.35 1.27
N ARG A 18 0.29 10.48 1.59
CA ARG A 18 -0.07 10.84 2.98
C ARG A 18 -1.04 9.85 3.63
N GLY A 19 -1.94 9.24 2.85
CA GLY A 19 -2.86 8.23 3.36
C GLY A 19 -2.12 6.98 3.82
N LYS A 20 -1.20 6.47 3.01
CA LYS A 20 -0.32 5.34 3.37
C LYS A 20 0.53 5.65 4.59
N LEU A 21 1.13 6.84 4.65
CA LEU A 21 1.94 7.27 5.80
C LEU A 21 1.14 7.21 7.09
N SER A 22 -0.08 7.79 7.10
CA SER A 22 -0.94 7.76 8.29
C SER A 22 -1.30 6.33 8.71
N GLU A 23 -1.72 5.47 7.76
CA GLU A 23 -2.11 4.09 8.07
C GLU A 23 -0.94 3.28 8.66
N ILE A 24 0.26 3.39 8.07
CA ILE A 24 1.45 2.66 8.53
C ILE A 24 1.96 3.19 9.86
N THR A 25 1.99 4.52 10.04
CA THR A 25 2.40 5.15 11.29
C THR A 25 1.50 4.73 12.45
N ASP A 26 0.18 4.81 12.26
CA ASP A 26 -0.80 4.42 13.29
C ASP A 26 -0.63 2.97 13.77
N MET A 27 -0.13 2.09 12.92
CA MET A 27 0.07 0.67 13.27
C MET A 27 1.47 0.37 13.82
N LEU A 28 2.53 1.07 13.42
CA LEU A 28 3.90 0.80 13.84
C LEU A 28 4.35 1.58 15.09
N GLU A 29 3.86 2.79 15.30
CA GLU A 29 4.22 3.60 16.48
C GLU A 29 3.86 2.93 17.82
N PRO A 30 2.68 2.29 17.98
CA PRO A 30 2.37 1.55 19.19
C PRO A 30 3.32 0.38 19.48
N LEU A 31 4.02 -0.11 18.44
CA LEU A 31 5.01 -1.19 18.55
C LEU A 31 6.44 -0.67 18.82
N GLY A 32 6.60 0.62 19.09
CA GLY A 32 7.87 1.25 19.43
C GLY A 32 8.71 1.70 18.24
N TRP A 33 8.19 1.65 17.02
CA TRP A 33 8.87 2.15 15.83
C TRP A 33 8.61 3.64 15.62
N LYS A 34 9.64 4.39 15.29
CA LYS A 34 9.51 5.77 14.83
C LYS A 34 9.53 5.77 13.30
N VAL A 35 8.35 5.90 12.71
CA VAL A 35 8.21 6.01 11.24
C VAL A 35 8.48 7.43 10.81
N ARG A 36 9.37 7.61 9.84
CA ARG A 36 9.72 8.90 9.28
C ARG A 36 9.49 8.91 7.77
N PRO A 37 8.82 9.91 7.21
CA PRO A 37 8.61 9.99 5.77
C PRO A 37 9.92 10.25 5.04
N GLN A 38 10.05 9.71 3.82
CA GLN A 38 11.22 9.93 2.97
C GLN A 38 11.48 11.41 2.65
N SER A 39 10.46 12.26 2.73
CA SER A 39 10.57 13.71 2.54
C SER A 39 11.46 14.41 3.58
N ASP A 40 11.72 13.79 4.74
CA ASP A 40 12.65 14.34 5.74
C ASP A 40 14.11 14.37 5.23
N TRP A 41 14.41 13.65 4.15
CA TRP A 41 15.75 13.55 3.52
C TRP A 41 15.75 13.98 2.05
N ASP A 42 14.68 14.65 1.59
CA ASP A 42 14.52 15.04 0.18
C ASP A 42 14.76 13.88 -0.81
N VAL A 43 14.37 12.65 -0.43
CA VAL A 43 14.51 11.48 -1.29
C VAL A 43 13.65 11.65 -2.53
N PRO A 44 14.24 11.65 -3.74
CA PRO A 44 13.47 11.75 -4.97
C PRO A 44 12.63 10.47 -5.18
N GLU A 45 11.58 10.58 -5.98
CA GLU A 45 10.78 9.41 -6.33
C GLU A 45 11.63 8.36 -7.07
N ALA A 46 11.46 7.09 -6.68
CA ALA A 46 12.09 5.98 -7.36
C ALA A 46 11.43 5.75 -8.72
N VAL A 47 12.22 5.31 -9.70
CA VAL A 47 11.66 4.83 -10.98
C VAL A 47 11.08 3.44 -10.75
N GLU A 48 9.77 3.32 -10.80
CA GLU A 48 9.03 2.08 -10.61
C GLU A 48 8.87 1.36 -11.96
N ASP A 49 9.90 0.63 -12.38
CA ASP A 49 9.95 -0.13 -13.63
C ASP A 49 9.82 -1.66 -13.43
N GLY A 50 9.51 -2.08 -12.21
CA GLY A 50 9.21 -3.48 -11.89
C GLY A 50 7.92 -3.96 -12.53
N LEU A 51 7.84 -5.27 -12.80
CA LEU A 51 6.69 -5.92 -13.42
C LEU A 51 5.68 -6.44 -12.38
N SER A 52 5.98 -6.30 -11.10
CA SER A 52 5.12 -6.73 -10.00
C SER A 52 5.15 -5.74 -8.84
N PHE A 53 4.14 -5.82 -7.97
CA PHE A 53 4.09 -5.03 -6.74
C PHE A 53 5.30 -5.28 -5.84
N VAL A 54 5.79 -6.53 -5.76
CA VAL A 54 6.96 -6.87 -4.94
C VAL A 54 8.22 -6.20 -5.47
N GLU A 55 8.45 -6.24 -6.79
CA GLU A 55 9.60 -5.58 -7.42
C GLU A 55 9.57 -4.07 -7.18
N ASN A 56 8.43 -3.42 -7.38
CA ASN A 56 8.30 -1.99 -7.14
C ASN A 56 8.47 -1.63 -5.65
N ALA A 57 7.95 -2.42 -4.73
CA ALA A 57 8.17 -2.22 -3.29
C ALA A 57 9.67 -2.32 -2.94
N LEU A 58 10.39 -3.32 -3.46
CA LEU A 58 11.83 -3.48 -3.28
C LEU A 58 12.63 -2.33 -3.88
N ILE A 59 12.29 -1.89 -5.10
CA ILE A 59 12.93 -0.75 -5.76
C ILE A 59 12.82 0.50 -4.88
N LYS A 60 11.63 0.81 -4.39
CA LYS A 60 11.38 1.97 -3.52
C LYS A 60 12.13 1.87 -2.20
N ALA A 61 12.06 0.72 -1.52
CA ALA A 61 12.73 0.52 -0.23
C ALA A 61 14.26 0.66 -0.35
N ARG A 62 14.86 0.02 -1.35
CA ARG A 62 16.31 0.12 -1.61
C ARG A 62 16.74 1.52 -2.02
N HIS A 63 15.93 2.21 -2.81
CA HIS A 63 16.19 3.59 -3.20
C HIS A 63 16.24 4.51 -1.98
N ALA A 64 15.28 4.40 -1.08
CA ALA A 64 15.27 5.19 0.16
C ALA A 64 16.44 4.81 1.08
N ALA A 65 16.71 3.52 1.29
CA ALA A 65 17.81 3.05 2.12
C ALA A 65 19.17 3.53 1.62
N ARG A 66 19.38 3.58 0.29
CA ARG A 66 20.62 4.10 -0.32
C ARG A 66 20.87 5.56 0.02
N ILE A 67 19.82 6.38 0.06
CA ILE A 67 19.95 7.84 0.24
C ILE A 67 20.03 8.19 1.71
N THR A 68 19.25 7.49 2.55
CA THR A 68 19.12 7.81 3.97
C THR A 68 20.10 7.09 4.88
N ASP A 69 20.72 6.00 4.37
CA ASP A 69 21.55 5.05 5.14
C ASP A 69 20.81 4.49 6.38
N LEU A 70 19.50 4.33 6.27
CA LEU A 70 18.61 3.83 7.33
C LEU A 70 17.74 2.67 6.82
N PRO A 71 17.27 1.79 7.74
CA PRO A 71 16.25 0.82 7.40
C PRO A 71 15.06 1.50 6.74
N SER A 72 14.58 0.93 5.65
CA SER A 72 13.53 1.54 4.84
C SER A 72 12.44 0.55 4.49
N LEU A 73 11.21 0.98 4.70
CA LEU A 73 9.97 0.29 4.35
C LEU A 73 9.34 0.97 3.15
N ALA A 74 8.95 0.19 2.16
CA ALA A 74 8.07 0.64 1.09
C ALA A 74 6.87 -0.28 0.95
N ASP A 75 5.74 0.26 0.50
CA ASP A 75 4.64 -0.52 -0.02
C ASP A 75 4.42 -0.20 -1.50
N ASP A 76 4.08 -1.22 -2.26
CA ASP A 76 3.42 -1.06 -3.54
C ASP A 76 2.07 -1.76 -3.52
N SER A 77 1.03 -1.07 -3.99
CA SER A 77 -0.34 -1.53 -3.83
C SER A 77 -1.23 -1.03 -4.95
N GLY A 78 -2.22 -1.83 -5.28
CA GLY A 78 -3.18 -1.48 -6.32
C GLY A 78 -4.40 -2.37 -6.29
N LEU A 79 -5.30 -2.09 -7.22
CA LEU A 79 -6.52 -2.84 -7.48
C LEU A 79 -6.31 -3.72 -8.72
N ALA A 80 -6.68 -4.97 -8.63
CA ALA A 80 -6.75 -5.87 -9.76
C ALA A 80 -8.21 -6.32 -9.96
N VAL A 81 -8.71 -6.27 -11.20
CA VAL A 81 -10.09 -6.64 -11.56
C VAL A 81 -10.06 -7.84 -12.48
N ASP A 82 -10.80 -8.89 -12.13
CA ASP A 82 -10.72 -10.17 -12.82
C ASP A 82 -11.20 -10.07 -14.28
N ALA A 83 -12.28 -9.35 -14.54
CA ALA A 83 -12.81 -9.12 -15.89
C ALA A 83 -11.89 -8.25 -16.79
N LEU A 84 -10.83 -7.67 -16.24
CA LEU A 84 -9.85 -6.85 -16.95
C LEU A 84 -8.45 -7.47 -16.91
N ASP A 85 -8.36 -8.80 -16.77
CA ASP A 85 -7.09 -9.54 -16.68
C ASP A 85 -6.12 -8.95 -15.65
N GLY A 86 -6.65 -8.48 -14.52
CA GLY A 86 -5.88 -7.88 -13.43
C GLY A 86 -5.58 -6.39 -13.58
N ALA A 87 -6.01 -5.73 -14.66
CA ALA A 87 -5.89 -4.27 -14.73
C ALA A 87 -6.82 -3.61 -13.70
N PRO A 88 -6.45 -2.43 -13.17
CA PRO A 88 -5.26 -1.61 -13.45
C PRO A 88 -3.94 -2.13 -12.87
N GLY A 89 -3.94 -3.03 -11.88
CA GLY A 89 -2.75 -3.67 -11.31
C GLY A 89 -1.73 -2.65 -10.78
N ILE A 90 -0.46 -2.82 -11.15
CA ILE A 90 0.65 -1.91 -10.77
C ILE A 90 0.49 -0.48 -11.33
N TYR A 91 -0.46 -0.27 -12.24
CA TYR A 91 -0.74 1.05 -12.81
C TYR A 91 -1.89 1.77 -12.09
N SER A 92 -2.38 1.24 -10.95
CA SER A 92 -3.56 1.76 -10.24
C SER A 92 -3.50 3.26 -9.96
N ALA A 93 -2.37 3.77 -9.49
CA ALA A 93 -2.22 5.20 -9.15
C ALA A 93 -2.25 6.13 -10.39
N ARG A 94 -1.93 5.60 -11.57
CA ARG A 94 -1.82 6.36 -12.84
C ARG A 94 -2.70 5.80 -13.95
N TYR A 95 -3.73 5.05 -13.63
CA TYR A 95 -4.59 4.37 -14.60
C TYR A 95 -5.24 5.32 -15.60
N ALA A 96 -5.62 6.52 -15.17
CA ALA A 96 -6.12 7.61 -16.03
C ALA A 96 -5.02 8.65 -16.35
N GLY A 97 -3.75 8.24 -16.48
CA GLY A 97 -2.67 9.14 -16.86
C GLY A 97 -2.25 10.15 -15.78
N GLY A 98 -2.52 9.87 -14.50
CA GLY A 98 -2.15 10.76 -13.40
C GLY A 98 -3.17 11.87 -13.10
N ALA A 99 -4.38 11.77 -13.63
CA ALA A 99 -5.45 12.76 -13.43
C ALA A 99 -6.15 12.66 -12.05
N GLY A 100 -5.65 11.82 -11.15
CA GLY A 100 -6.16 11.65 -9.78
C GLY A 100 -7.15 10.50 -9.60
N ASP A 101 -7.56 10.30 -8.34
CA ASP A 101 -8.34 9.13 -7.93
C ASP A 101 -9.71 9.05 -8.63
N VAL A 102 -10.40 10.19 -8.74
CA VAL A 102 -11.71 10.26 -9.40
C VAL A 102 -11.61 9.79 -10.85
N ALA A 103 -10.65 10.34 -11.62
CA ALA A 103 -10.45 9.95 -13.01
C ALA A 103 -10.08 8.46 -13.15
N ASN A 104 -9.30 7.92 -12.19
CA ASN A 104 -8.92 6.51 -12.17
C ASN A 104 -10.14 5.59 -12.00
N TYR A 105 -11.00 5.85 -11.01
CA TYR A 105 -12.16 4.99 -10.82
C TYR A 105 -13.27 5.25 -11.87
N GLU A 106 -13.45 6.44 -12.40
CA GLU A 106 -14.36 6.69 -13.52
C GLU A 106 -13.94 5.93 -14.78
N LYS A 107 -12.64 5.93 -15.10
CA LYS A 107 -12.10 5.10 -16.19
C LYS A 107 -12.35 3.63 -15.95
N LEU A 108 -12.18 3.16 -14.71
CA LEU A 108 -12.45 1.77 -14.34
C LEU A 108 -13.93 1.42 -14.53
N LEU A 109 -14.84 2.26 -14.03
CA LEU A 109 -16.28 2.06 -14.18
C LEU A 109 -16.69 2.01 -15.66
N GLY A 110 -16.13 2.90 -16.49
CA GLY A 110 -16.35 2.89 -17.93
C GLY A 110 -15.84 1.59 -18.60
N ALA A 111 -14.67 1.09 -18.19
CA ALA A 111 -14.14 -0.17 -18.71
C ALA A 111 -15.00 -1.39 -18.32
N LEU A 112 -15.77 -1.28 -17.24
CA LEU A 112 -16.65 -2.34 -16.72
C LEU A 112 -18.13 -2.14 -17.09
N ASP A 113 -18.49 -1.18 -17.94
CA ASP A 113 -19.89 -0.84 -18.21
C ASP A 113 -20.71 -2.04 -18.71
N ALA A 114 -20.15 -2.81 -19.64
CA ALA A 114 -20.79 -3.99 -20.20
C ALA A 114 -20.58 -5.29 -19.36
N VAL A 115 -19.83 -5.24 -18.25
CA VAL A 115 -19.54 -6.41 -17.42
C VAL A 115 -20.70 -6.64 -16.45
N PRO A 116 -21.30 -7.86 -16.40
CA PRO A 116 -22.34 -8.22 -15.44
C PRO A 116 -21.87 -8.07 -13.98
N ASP A 117 -22.80 -7.87 -13.05
CA ASP A 117 -22.47 -7.63 -11.63
C ASP A 117 -21.73 -8.81 -10.99
N GLU A 118 -22.09 -10.03 -11.35
CA GLU A 118 -21.46 -11.27 -10.88
C GLU A 118 -20.01 -11.43 -11.34
N ASP A 119 -19.61 -10.78 -12.45
CA ASP A 119 -18.28 -10.87 -13.04
C ASP A 119 -17.39 -9.66 -12.67
N ARG A 120 -17.86 -8.77 -11.78
CA ARG A 120 -17.10 -7.58 -11.36
C ARG A 120 -16.18 -7.84 -10.16
N GLY A 121 -15.75 -9.11 -10.02
CA GLY A 121 -14.79 -9.52 -8.99
C GLY A 121 -13.49 -8.73 -9.07
N ALA A 122 -12.97 -8.32 -7.92
CA ALA A 122 -11.74 -7.54 -7.83
C ALA A 122 -11.04 -7.80 -6.50
N HIS A 123 -9.76 -7.47 -6.45
CA HIS A 123 -9.05 -7.48 -5.19
C HIS A 123 -8.04 -6.34 -5.10
N PHE A 124 -7.94 -5.76 -3.93
CA PHE A 124 -6.78 -4.96 -3.58
C PHE A 124 -5.61 -5.86 -3.22
N TYR A 125 -4.43 -5.47 -3.64
CA TYR A 125 -3.17 -6.12 -3.35
C TYR A 125 -2.18 -5.12 -2.77
N CYS A 126 -1.42 -5.55 -1.75
CA CYS A 126 -0.33 -4.76 -1.17
C CYS A 126 0.87 -5.67 -0.97
N ALA A 127 2.00 -5.28 -1.52
CA ALA A 127 3.30 -5.84 -1.19
C ALA A 127 4.07 -4.83 -0.36
N MET A 128 4.61 -5.25 0.79
CA MET A 128 5.51 -4.48 1.63
C MET A 128 6.90 -5.09 1.59
N ALA A 129 7.92 -4.23 1.46
CA ALA A 129 9.31 -4.62 1.51
C ALA A 129 10.05 -3.76 2.54
N LEU A 130 10.66 -4.39 3.55
CA LEU A 130 11.57 -3.75 4.48
C LEU A 130 12.98 -4.23 4.19
N VAL A 131 13.89 -3.28 4.02
CA VAL A 131 15.32 -3.51 3.84
C VAL A 131 16.09 -2.83 4.97
N HIS A 132 17.13 -3.48 5.50
CA HIS A 132 18.00 -2.88 6.52
C HIS A 132 19.02 -1.92 5.90
N HIS A 133 19.41 -2.14 4.65
CA HIS A 133 20.29 -1.29 3.86
C HIS A 133 20.07 -1.54 2.35
N GLU A 134 20.65 -0.72 1.48
CA GLU A 134 20.48 -0.79 0.01
C GLU A 134 20.71 -2.20 -0.56
N LYS A 135 21.75 -2.89 -0.08
CA LYS A 135 22.21 -4.19 -0.60
C LYS A 135 21.76 -5.36 0.27
N ASP A 136 20.72 -5.17 1.04
CA ASP A 136 20.18 -6.23 1.91
C ASP A 136 19.86 -7.49 1.08
N PRO A 137 20.51 -8.63 1.36
CA PRO A 137 20.28 -9.86 0.63
C PRO A 137 19.03 -10.64 1.12
N ALA A 138 18.48 -10.27 2.27
CA ALA A 138 17.38 -10.96 2.92
C ALA A 138 16.27 -10.01 3.38
N PRO A 139 15.68 -9.21 2.46
CA PRO A 139 14.64 -8.26 2.81
C PRO A 139 13.41 -8.97 3.37
N LEU A 140 12.72 -8.35 4.31
CA LEU A 140 11.43 -8.84 4.78
C LEU A 140 10.35 -8.45 3.77
N ILE A 141 9.62 -9.45 3.27
CA ILE A 141 8.54 -9.25 2.30
C ILE A 141 7.23 -9.74 2.91
N ALA A 142 6.22 -8.89 2.91
CA ALA A 142 4.88 -9.25 3.36
C ALA A 142 3.84 -8.85 2.33
N ILE A 143 2.81 -9.69 2.20
CA ILE A 143 1.75 -9.51 1.21
C ILE A 143 0.39 -9.51 1.91
N GLY A 144 -0.50 -8.65 1.45
CA GLY A 144 -1.89 -8.67 1.84
C GLY A 144 -2.81 -8.55 0.63
N ARG A 145 -3.89 -9.32 0.66
CA ARG A 145 -4.93 -9.31 -0.36
C ARG A 145 -6.30 -9.09 0.30
N TRP A 146 -7.13 -8.28 -0.33
CA TRP A 146 -8.49 -8.01 0.10
C TRP A 146 -9.43 -8.15 -1.08
N ASP A 147 -10.18 -9.24 -1.12
CA ASP A 147 -11.13 -9.54 -2.19
C ASP A 147 -12.41 -8.74 -2.01
N GLY A 148 -13.07 -8.41 -3.11
CA GLY A 148 -14.32 -7.66 -3.17
C GLY A 148 -14.87 -7.56 -4.59
N PHE A 149 -15.72 -6.56 -4.82
CA PHE A 149 -16.38 -6.35 -6.10
C PHE A 149 -16.39 -4.87 -6.46
N ILE A 150 -16.43 -4.55 -7.76
CA ILE A 150 -16.55 -3.17 -8.23
C ILE A 150 -18.04 -2.82 -8.37
N THR A 151 -18.47 -1.76 -7.70
CA THR A 151 -19.83 -1.21 -7.79
C THR A 151 -20.11 -0.57 -9.14
N ARG A 152 -21.40 -0.28 -9.44
CA ARG A 152 -21.81 0.47 -10.64
C ARG A 152 -21.59 1.99 -10.50
N SER A 153 -21.58 2.48 -9.29
CA SER A 153 -21.42 3.91 -8.97
C SER A 153 -20.64 4.07 -7.68
N PRO A 154 -19.90 5.19 -7.52
CA PRO A 154 -19.17 5.45 -6.30
C PRO A 154 -20.11 5.73 -5.12
N SER A 155 -19.73 5.30 -3.92
CA SER A 155 -20.39 5.61 -2.64
C SER A 155 -19.34 5.85 -1.56
N GLY A 156 -19.68 6.72 -0.60
CA GLY A 156 -18.79 7.09 0.50
C GLY A 156 -17.75 8.15 0.12
N THR A 157 -17.13 8.73 1.13
CA THR A 157 -16.14 9.82 0.98
C THR A 157 -14.84 9.56 1.75
N GLY A 158 -14.76 8.43 2.44
CA GLY A 158 -13.57 8.03 3.19
C GLY A 158 -12.51 7.37 2.30
N GLY A 159 -11.30 7.24 2.84
CA GLY A 159 -10.22 6.57 2.15
C GLY A 159 -9.62 7.34 0.99
N PHE A 160 -9.14 6.63 -0.05
CA PHE A 160 -8.52 7.18 -1.24
C PHE A 160 -8.51 6.13 -2.38
N GLY A 161 -8.11 6.54 -3.58
CA GLY A 161 -8.02 5.65 -4.73
C GLY A 161 -9.37 5.10 -5.16
N TYR A 162 -9.50 3.78 -5.19
CA TYR A 162 -10.68 3.07 -5.63
C TYR A 162 -11.67 2.72 -4.49
N ASP A 163 -11.44 3.22 -3.28
CA ASP A 163 -12.31 2.94 -2.12
C ASP A 163 -13.79 3.22 -2.39
N PRO A 164 -14.18 4.32 -3.07
CA PRO A 164 -15.59 4.61 -3.33
C PRO A 164 -16.31 3.62 -4.25
N VAL A 165 -15.57 2.81 -5.00
CA VAL A 165 -16.12 1.84 -5.96
C VAL A 165 -15.85 0.39 -5.57
N PHE A 166 -15.18 0.14 -4.45
CA PHE A 166 -14.84 -1.19 -3.97
C PHE A 166 -15.82 -1.64 -2.89
N ARG A 167 -16.73 -2.55 -3.24
CA ARG A 167 -17.71 -3.18 -2.32
C ARG A 167 -17.05 -4.26 -1.50
N VAL A 168 -17.25 -4.21 -0.19
CA VAL A 168 -16.67 -5.13 0.79
C VAL A 168 -17.55 -6.36 0.95
N PRO A 169 -17.04 -7.59 0.79
CA PRO A 169 -17.81 -8.80 1.01
C PRO A 169 -18.28 -8.92 2.46
N GLY A 170 -19.54 -9.27 2.64
CA GLY A 170 -20.16 -9.40 3.95
C GLY A 170 -20.66 -8.09 4.55
N GLU A 171 -20.30 -6.96 3.95
CA GLU A 171 -20.81 -5.63 4.30
C GLU A 171 -21.66 -5.08 3.14
N ASP A 172 -22.71 -4.34 3.47
CA ASP A 172 -23.55 -3.72 2.44
C ASP A 172 -23.11 -2.27 2.14
N CYS A 173 -21.78 -2.11 1.99
CA CYS A 173 -21.14 -0.81 1.78
C CYS A 173 -19.86 -0.93 0.95
N THR A 174 -19.35 0.22 0.50
CA THR A 174 -18.00 0.34 -0.07
C THR A 174 -16.95 0.51 1.02
N SER A 175 -15.69 0.30 0.66
CA SER A 175 -14.58 0.53 1.59
C SER A 175 -14.42 2.00 1.99
N ALA A 176 -14.97 2.94 1.22
CA ALA A 176 -15.01 4.37 1.55
C ALA A 176 -16.05 4.72 2.63
N GLU A 177 -16.97 3.83 2.91
CA GLU A 177 -18.02 4.02 3.94
C GLU A 177 -17.64 3.38 5.28
N LEU A 178 -16.59 2.55 5.30
CA LEU A 178 -16.12 1.91 6.54
C LEU A 178 -15.41 2.92 7.47
N PRO A 179 -15.60 2.79 8.79
CA PRO A 179 -14.73 3.44 9.75
C PRO A 179 -13.24 3.05 9.53
N LYS A 180 -12.32 4.01 9.74
CA LYS A 180 -10.90 3.83 9.46
C LYS A 180 -10.27 2.63 10.17
N ASP A 181 -10.62 2.42 11.42
CA ASP A 181 -10.15 1.31 12.26
C ASP A 181 -10.65 -0.06 11.74
N VAL A 182 -11.92 -0.13 11.34
CA VAL A 182 -12.52 -1.33 10.73
C VAL A 182 -11.82 -1.64 9.40
N LYS A 183 -11.68 -0.63 8.54
CA LYS A 183 -10.96 -0.77 7.26
C LYS A 183 -9.52 -1.25 7.48
N ASN A 184 -8.77 -0.65 8.41
CA ASN A 184 -7.40 -1.06 8.73
C ASN A 184 -7.32 -2.51 9.23
N GLY A 185 -8.35 -2.98 9.93
CA GLY A 185 -8.44 -4.36 10.39
C GLY A 185 -8.54 -5.39 9.26
N MET A 186 -9.23 -5.08 8.16
CA MET A 186 -9.54 -6.04 7.08
C MET A 186 -8.84 -5.77 5.76
N SER A 187 -8.29 -4.57 5.54
CA SER A 187 -7.71 -4.16 4.27
C SER A 187 -6.44 -4.95 3.90
N HIS A 188 -6.13 -4.94 2.60
CA HIS A 188 -4.89 -5.48 2.04
C HIS A 188 -3.64 -4.93 2.76
N ARG A 189 -3.58 -3.60 2.98
CA ARG A 189 -2.46 -2.96 3.67
C ARG A 189 -2.39 -3.37 5.14
N GLY A 190 -3.53 -3.39 5.84
CA GLY A 190 -3.57 -3.86 7.21
C GLY A 190 -3.13 -5.32 7.37
N LYS A 191 -3.52 -6.20 6.43
CA LYS A 191 -3.06 -7.60 6.39
C LYS A 191 -1.56 -7.69 6.13
N ALA A 192 -1.05 -6.97 5.11
CA ALA A 192 0.38 -6.96 4.79
C ALA A 192 1.22 -6.45 5.97
N LEU A 193 0.77 -5.37 6.63
CA LEU A 193 1.50 -4.79 7.75
C LEU A 193 1.54 -5.70 8.97
N ARG A 194 0.43 -6.37 9.30
CA ARG A 194 0.44 -7.38 10.39
C ARG A 194 1.38 -8.54 10.09
N ALA A 195 1.39 -9.02 8.84
CA ALA A 195 2.33 -10.04 8.42
C ALA A 195 3.79 -9.56 8.48
N LEU A 196 4.06 -8.31 8.07
CA LEU A 196 5.39 -7.72 8.19
C LEU A 196 5.83 -7.59 9.64
N VAL A 197 4.96 -7.12 10.54
CA VAL A 197 5.25 -7.00 11.97
C VAL A 197 5.62 -8.37 12.59
N ALA A 198 4.94 -9.43 12.20
CA ALA A 198 5.30 -10.78 12.66
C ALA A 198 6.71 -11.17 12.18
N LEU A 199 7.05 -10.90 10.91
CA LEU A 199 8.40 -11.16 10.40
C LEU A 199 9.47 -10.32 11.13
N MET A 200 9.16 -9.06 11.43
CA MET A 200 10.08 -8.16 12.15
C MET A 200 10.37 -8.62 13.60
N GLN A 201 9.43 -9.32 14.25
CA GLN A 201 9.64 -9.86 15.60
C GLN A 201 10.64 -11.01 15.61
N ASP A 202 10.70 -11.79 14.54
CA ASP A 202 11.60 -12.93 14.37
C ASP A 202 12.96 -12.54 13.74
N ASP A 203 13.09 -11.29 13.29
CA ASP A 203 14.29 -10.81 12.61
C ASP A 203 15.35 -10.33 13.61
N PRO A 204 16.55 -10.95 13.65
CA PRO A 204 17.62 -10.56 14.56
C PRO A 204 18.17 -9.16 14.31
N ALA A 205 17.91 -8.56 13.15
CA ALA A 205 18.33 -7.20 12.79
C ALA A 205 17.27 -6.13 13.14
N SER A 206 16.08 -6.57 13.55
CA SER A 206 14.96 -5.71 13.92
C SER A 206 15.01 -5.22 15.34
#